data_2621142276835822807e916a54e20b6c
#
_entry.id   2621142276835822807e916a54e20b6c
#
_cell.length_a   1.000
_cell.length_b   1.000
_cell.length_c   1.000
_cell.angle_alpha   90.00
_cell.angle_beta   90.00
_cell.angle_gamma   90.00
#
_symmetry.space_group_name_H-M   'P 1'
#
loop_
_entity.id
_entity.type
_entity.pdbx_description
1 polymer ?
#
loop_
_entity_poly.entity_id
_entity_poly.type
_entity_poly.pdbx_seq_one_letter_code
_entity_poly.pdbx_strand_id
1 'polypeptide(L)'
;MCIRDRNNIPEYTVSQLNRSIKDLLEENFAYLKLVGETGSVTIAGSGHVYFSIKENDEVISCICWKGSYENLQIKIEEGTEYNFYGRITSYSKFGRSVYQLIIDQVEYSGTGSILKLIEDRKKELTSMGFFDDNLKKKLPKYPKLIGVLTSASGSVIHDIIHRISERFPITQIQVYPISVQGKNCLLYTSDAADE
;
A
#
# COMPACT_ATOMS: atom_id res chain seq x y z
N MET A 1 -26.67 -31.55 -29.92
CA MET A 1 -27.47 -30.91 -28.86
C MET A 1 -27.98 -32.02 -27.96
N CYS A 2 -27.23 -32.37 -26.89
CA CYS A 2 -27.60 -33.48 -26.01
C CYS A 2 -28.77 -33.03 -25.16
N ILE A 3 -29.90 -33.69 -25.30
CA ILE A 3 -31.05 -33.59 -24.40
C ILE A 3 -30.58 -34.20 -23.07
N ARG A 4 -30.31 -33.34 -22.06
CA ARG A 4 -30.07 -33.80 -20.71
C ARG A 4 -31.33 -34.54 -20.25
N ASP A 5 -31.14 -35.81 -19.91
CA ASP A 5 -32.20 -36.65 -19.36
C ASP A 5 -32.81 -35.95 -18.15
N ARG A 6 -34.10 -35.67 -18.20
CA ARG A 6 -34.82 -34.93 -17.14
C ARG A 6 -34.81 -35.67 -15.77
N ASN A 7 -34.43 -36.93 -15.79
CA ASN A 7 -34.37 -37.76 -14.58
C ASN A 7 -33.09 -37.66 -13.75
N ASN A 8 -32.09 -36.86 -14.21
CA ASN A 8 -30.83 -36.69 -13.51
C ASN A 8 -30.52 -35.22 -13.17
N ILE A 9 -31.55 -34.46 -12.86
CA ILE A 9 -31.42 -33.09 -12.38
C ILE A 9 -31.16 -33.18 -10.86
N PRO A 10 -30.01 -32.71 -10.35
CA PRO A 10 -29.76 -32.71 -8.89
C PRO A 10 -30.71 -31.77 -8.17
N GLU A 11 -31.32 -32.27 -7.13
CA GLU A 11 -32.22 -31.50 -6.29
C GLU A 11 -31.45 -30.87 -5.12
N TYR A 12 -31.61 -29.59 -4.92
CA TYR A 12 -30.97 -28.85 -3.84
C TYR A 12 -32.03 -28.09 -3.02
N THR A 13 -31.85 -28.04 -1.72
CA THR A 13 -32.50 -27.02 -0.90
C THR A 13 -31.81 -25.67 -1.12
N VAL A 14 -32.50 -24.56 -0.83
CA VAL A 14 -31.91 -23.19 -0.93
C VAL A 14 -30.61 -23.07 -0.13
N SER A 15 -30.58 -23.67 1.09
CA SER A 15 -29.39 -23.65 1.93
C SER A 15 -28.24 -24.46 1.34
N GLN A 16 -28.52 -25.63 0.76
CA GLN A 16 -27.50 -26.44 0.10
C GLN A 16 -26.91 -25.73 -1.12
N LEU A 17 -27.78 -25.10 -1.94
CA LEU A 17 -27.33 -24.36 -3.13
C LEU A 17 -26.48 -23.16 -2.72
N ASN A 18 -26.90 -22.37 -1.75
CA ASN A 18 -26.14 -21.23 -1.24
C ASN A 18 -24.76 -21.65 -0.70
N ARG A 19 -24.69 -22.78 0.00
CA ARG A 19 -23.44 -23.33 0.52
C ARG A 19 -22.52 -23.77 -0.62
N SER A 20 -23.04 -24.50 -1.59
CA SER A 20 -22.27 -24.92 -2.76
C SER A 20 -21.75 -23.73 -3.58
N ILE A 21 -22.53 -22.67 -3.75
CA ILE A 21 -22.08 -21.43 -4.41
C ILE A 21 -20.97 -20.77 -3.59
N LYS A 22 -21.10 -20.70 -2.26
CA LYS A 22 -20.07 -20.16 -1.39
C LYS A 22 -18.76 -20.94 -1.51
N ASP A 23 -18.83 -22.26 -1.41
CA ASP A 23 -17.66 -23.14 -1.49
C ASP A 23 -16.96 -22.97 -2.86
N LEU A 24 -17.73 -22.93 -3.97
CA LEU A 24 -17.19 -22.66 -5.31
C LEU A 24 -16.51 -21.30 -5.43
N LEU A 25 -17.07 -20.25 -4.84
CA LEU A 25 -16.45 -18.92 -4.84
C LEU A 25 -15.16 -18.91 -4.04
N GLU A 26 -15.16 -19.50 -2.85
CA GLU A 26 -14.00 -19.56 -1.97
C GLU A 26 -12.87 -20.42 -2.52
N GLU A 27 -13.20 -21.53 -3.23
CA GLU A 27 -12.19 -22.38 -3.89
C GLU A 27 -11.56 -21.72 -5.12
N ASN A 28 -12.36 -21.06 -5.97
CA ASN A 28 -11.85 -20.47 -7.21
C ASN A 28 -11.23 -19.09 -7.02
N PHE A 29 -11.63 -18.37 -5.97
CA PHE A 29 -11.16 -17.02 -5.65
C PHE A 29 -10.62 -16.95 -4.21
N ALA A 30 -9.79 -17.94 -3.83
CA ALA A 30 -9.24 -18.07 -2.48
C ALA A 30 -8.48 -16.81 -2.04
N TYR A 31 -7.73 -16.20 -2.96
CA TYR A 31 -7.08 -14.91 -2.78
C TYR A 31 -6.89 -14.23 -4.12
N LEU A 32 -7.26 -12.97 -4.21
CA LEU A 32 -7.22 -12.23 -5.48
C LEU A 32 -6.76 -10.78 -5.24
N LYS A 33 -6.27 -10.19 -6.31
CA LYS A 33 -6.02 -8.76 -6.42
C LYS A 33 -7.11 -8.14 -7.30
N LEU A 34 -7.76 -7.09 -6.80
CA LEU A 34 -8.72 -6.29 -7.54
C LEU A 34 -8.24 -4.84 -7.59
N VAL A 35 -8.32 -4.24 -8.77
CA VAL A 35 -7.99 -2.82 -9.00
C VAL A 35 -9.30 -2.08 -9.24
N GLY A 36 -9.47 -0.93 -8.61
CA GLY A 36 -10.65 -0.11 -8.84
C GLY A 36 -10.73 1.10 -7.93
N GLU A 37 -11.69 1.95 -8.23
CA GLU A 37 -11.97 3.16 -7.45
C GLU A 37 -12.86 2.84 -6.24
N THR A 38 -12.49 3.38 -5.09
CA THR A 38 -13.30 3.25 -3.88
C THR A 38 -14.56 4.11 -3.97
N GLY A 39 -15.71 3.48 -3.78
CA GLY A 39 -16.99 4.20 -3.60
C GLY A 39 -17.17 4.67 -2.16
N SER A 40 -18.46 4.79 -1.75
CA SER A 40 -18.79 5.24 -0.38
C SER A 40 -18.15 4.37 0.69
N VAL A 41 -17.47 4.99 1.65
CA VAL A 41 -16.82 4.32 2.79
C VAL A 41 -17.60 4.58 4.05
N THR A 42 -17.98 3.52 4.77
CA THR A 42 -18.73 3.59 6.02
C THR A 42 -18.03 2.78 7.10
N ILE A 43 -17.71 3.43 8.21
CA ILE A 43 -17.16 2.78 9.40
C ILE A 43 -18.32 2.47 10.34
N ALA A 44 -18.56 1.18 10.57
CA ALA A 44 -19.60 0.76 11.50
C ALA A 44 -19.17 0.99 12.97
N GLY A 45 -20.13 1.08 13.88
CA GLY A 45 -19.87 1.20 15.32
C GLY A 45 -19.04 0.05 15.90
N SER A 46 -18.99 -1.12 15.22
CA SER A 46 -18.14 -2.25 15.55
C SER A 46 -16.66 -2.08 15.11
N GLY A 47 -16.36 -1.01 14.38
CA GLY A 47 -15.03 -0.75 13.81
C GLY A 47 -14.75 -1.45 12.48
N HIS A 48 -15.71 -2.23 11.94
CA HIS A 48 -15.60 -2.78 10.59
C HIS A 48 -15.85 -1.70 9.54
N VAL A 49 -15.10 -1.75 8.44
CA VAL A 49 -15.21 -0.78 7.35
C VAL A 49 -15.91 -1.44 6.16
N TYR A 50 -17.02 -0.85 5.74
CA TYR A 50 -17.78 -1.26 4.57
C TYR A 50 -17.59 -0.23 3.48
N PHE A 51 -17.33 -0.69 2.28
CA PHE A 51 -17.16 0.17 1.10
C PHE A 51 -17.49 -0.59 -0.18
N SER A 52 -17.47 0.09 -1.28
CA SER A 52 -17.61 -0.52 -2.60
C SER A 52 -16.38 -0.23 -3.45
N ILE A 53 -16.06 -1.14 -4.35
CA ILE A 53 -15.07 -0.92 -5.41
C ILE A 53 -15.85 -0.80 -6.71
N LYS A 54 -15.51 0.20 -7.49
CA LYS A 54 -16.16 0.52 -8.76
C LYS A 54 -15.15 0.45 -9.90
N GLU A 55 -15.59 -0.03 -11.03
CA GLU A 55 -14.92 0.05 -12.30
C GLU A 55 -15.99 0.21 -13.39
N ASN A 56 -15.98 1.34 -14.09
CA ASN A 56 -17.05 1.72 -15.03
C ASN A 56 -18.44 1.65 -14.36
N ASP A 57 -19.33 0.81 -14.89
CA ASP A 57 -20.69 0.59 -14.35
C ASP A 57 -20.79 -0.59 -13.37
N GLU A 58 -19.67 -1.28 -13.14
CA GLU A 58 -19.62 -2.46 -12.26
C GLU A 58 -19.25 -2.07 -10.84
N VAL A 59 -19.91 -2.70 -9.87
CA VAL A 59 -19.71 -2.41 -8.45
C VAL A 59 -19.64 -3.71 -7.65
N ILE A 60 -18.65 -3.84 -6.78
CA ILE A 60 -18.57 -4.93 -5.82
C ILE A 60 -18.57 -4.40 -4.39
N SER A 61 -19.38 -5.01 -3.52
CA SER A 61 -19.40 -4.69 -2.09
C SER A 61 -18.19 -5.29 -1.38
N CYS A 62 -17.58 -4.51 -0.50
CA CYS A 62 -16.37 -4.90 0.23
C CYS A 62 -16.54 -4.69 1.73
N ILE A 63 -15.81 -5.50 2.49
CA ILE A 63 -15.67 -5.35 3.94
C ILE A 63 -14.19 -5.50 4.30
N CYS A 64 -13.71 -4.60 5.15
CA CYS A 64 -12.45 -4.76 5.86
C CYS A 64 -12.74 -4.90 7.35
N TRP A 65 -12.33 -6.02 7.94
CA TRP A 65 -12.53 -6.28 9.35
C TRP A 65 -11.69 -5.32 10.20
N LYS A 66 -12.17 -4.94 11.38
CA LYS A 66 -11.49 -4.00 12.28
C LYS A 66 -9.99 -4.32 12.45
N GLY A 67 -9.64 -5.57 12.75
CA GLY A 67 -8.25 -5.97 12.96
C GLY A 67 -7.38 -5.82 11.70
N SER A 68 -7.92 -6.12 10.51
CA SER A 68 -7.22 -5.89 9.24
C SER A 68 -7.10 -4.40 8.95
N TYR A 69 -8.18 -3.63 9.19
CA TYR A 69 -8.19 -2.19 8.92
C TYR A 69 -7.21 -1.40 9.80
N GLU A 70 -7.08 -1.76 11.07
CA GLU A 70 -6.12 -1.14 11.99
C GLU A 70 -4.64 -1.42 11.60
N ASN A 71 -4.41 -2.50 10.87
CA ASN A 71 -3.08 -2.89 10.36
C ASN A 71 -2.80 -2.38 8.93
N LEU A 72 -3.78 -1.73 8.27
CA LEU A 72 -3.55 -1.12 6.97
C LEU A 72 -2.63 0.09 7.12
N GLN A 73 -1.57 0.13 6.32
CA GLN A 73 -0.67 1.29 6.24
C GLN A 73 -1.34 2.50 5.54
N ILE A 74 -2.46 2.26 4.87
CA ILE A 74 -3.17 3.24 4.04
C ILE A 74 -4.60 3.35 4.53
N LYS A 75 -5.09 4.56 4.75
CA LYS A 75 -6.51 4.82 4.98
C LYS A 75 -7.26 4.78 3.65
N ILE A 76 -8.36 4.02 3.63
CA ILE A 76 -9.21 3.92 2.44
C ILE A 76 -10.03 5.20 2.32
N GLU A 77 -9.82 5.93 1.24
CA GLU A 77 -10.54 7.18 0.93
C GLU A 77 -11.46 6.99 -0.27
N GLU A 78 -12.64 7.60 -0.23
CA GLU A 78 -13.60 7.59 -1.33
C GLU A 78 -13.03 8.29 -2.56
N GLY A 79 -13.34 7.78 -3.76
CA GLY A 79 -12.89 8.34 -5.04
C GLY A 79 -11.41 8.11 -5.35
N THR A 80 -10.76 7.23 -4.63
CA THR A 80 -9.34 6.90 -4.85
C THR A 80 -9.20 5.48 -5.39
N GLU A 81 -8.33 5.31 -6.38
CA GLU A 81 -8.03 4.01 -6.98
C GLU A 81 -6.95 3.29 -6.19
N TYR A 82 -7.24 2.04 -5.83
CA TYR A 82 -6.34 1.18 -5.09
C TYR A 82 -6.22 -0.21 -5.72
N ASN A 83 -5.14 -0.91 -5.34
CA ASN A 83 -5.01 -2.34 -5.47
C ASN A 83 -5.51 -2.98 -4.16
N PHE A 84 -6.60 -3.69 -4.22
CA PHE A 84 -7.19 -4.40 -3.10
C PHE A 84 -6.81 -5.87 -3.15
N TYR A 85 -6.40 -6.41 -2.02
CA TYR A 85 -6.09 -7.82 -1.89
C TYR A 85 -7.03 -8.43 -0.87
N GLY A 86 -7.56 -9.61 -1.20
CA GLY A 86 -8.51 -10.27 -0.33
C GLY A 86 -9.13 -11.49 -0.97
N ARG A 87 -10.22 -11.95 -0.39
CA ARG A 87 -10.96 -13.14 -0.81
C ARG A 87 -12.44 -12.82 -1.00
N ILE A 88 -13.05 -13.50 -1.94
CA ILE A 88 -14.50 -13.39 -2.15
C ILE A 88 -15.24 -14.38 -1.25
N THR A 89 -16.38 -13.99 -0.75
CA THR A 89 -17.31 -14.88 -0.02
C THR A 89 -18.75 -14.52 -0.33
N SER A 90 -19.65 -15.42 -0.05
CA SER A 90 -21.09 -15.14 -0.07
C SER A 90 -21.70 -15.28 1.31
N TYR A 91 -22.70 -14.47 1.59
CA TYR A 91 -23.47 -14.59 2.81
C TYR A 91 -24.94 -14.29 2.54
N SER A 92 -25.80 -14.87 3.37
CA SER A 92 -27.25 -14.63 3.29
C SER A 92 -27.67 -13.69 4.41
N LYS A 93 -28.28 -12.56 4.06
CA LYS A 93 -28.78 -11.57 4.99
C LYS A 93 -30.15 -11.07 4.52
N PHE A 94 -31.10 -11.02 5.46
CA PHE A 94 -32.46 -10.55 5.18
C PHE A 94 -33.15 -11.22 3.99
N GLY A 95 -32.96 -12.54 3.82
CA GLY A 95 -33.57 -13.31 2.74
C GLY A 95 -32.94 -13.11 1.36
N ARG A 96 -31.77 -12.47 1.27
CA ARG A 96 -31.01 -12.30 0.03
C ARG A 96 -29.62 -12.89 0.17
N SER A 97 -29.19 -13.60 -0.85
CA SER A 97 -27.79 -14.05 -0.97
C SER A 97 -26.98 -12.96 -1.69
N VAL A 98 -25.91 -12.53 -1.06
CA VAL A 98 -25.03 -11.47 -1.54
C VAL A 98 -23.58 -11.99 -1.52
N TYR A 99 -22.81 -11.67 -2.52
CA TYR A 99 -21.37 -11.88 -2.50
C TYR A 99 -20.67 -10.57 -2.15
N GLN A 100 -19.53 -10.70 -1.47
CA GLN A 100 -18.71 -9.56 -1.08
C GLN A 100 -17.24 -9.94 -1.06
N LEU A 101 -16.38 -8.95 -1.18
CA LEU A 101 -14.94 -9.10 -1.06
C LEU A 101 -14.52 -8.76 0.38
N ILE A 102 -13.80 -9.68 1.03
CA ILE A 102 -13.17 -9.43 2.32
C ILE A 102 -11.76 -8.94 2.02
N ILE A 103 -11.44 -7.71 2.43
CA ILE A 103 -10.17 -7.06 2.17
C ILE A 103 -9.24 -7.26 3.37
N ASP A 104 -8.03 -7.73 3.08
CA ASP A 104 -6.97 -7.93 4.07
C ASP A 104 -5.81 -6.96 3.86
N GLN A 105 -5.55 -6.50 2.62
CA GLN A 105 -4.47 -5.58 2.29
C GLN A 105 -4.91 -4.60 1.20
N VAL A 106 -4.40 -3.38 1.28
CA VAL A 106 -4.65 -2.30 0.31
C VAL A 106 -3.34 -1.64 -0.05
N GLU A 107 -3.14 -1.37 -1.32
CA GLU A 107 -2.01 -0.63 -1.85
C GLU A 107 -2.51 0.43 -2.81
N TYR A 108 -1.81 1.52 -2.93
CA TYR A 108 -2.16 2.51 -3.95
C TYR A 108 -1.98 1.94 -5.36
N SER A 109 -2.85 2.30 -6.29
CA SER A 109 -2.77 1.93 -7.70
C SER A 109 -2.08 3.03 -8.51
N GLY A 110 -1.06 2.65 -9.31
CA GLY A 110 -0.41 3.53 -10.28
C GLY A 110 0.62 4.54 -9.75
N THR A 111 1.26 5.27 -10.66
CA THR A 111 2.31 6.28 -10.34
C THR A 111 1.78 7.53 -9.64
N GLY A 112 0.53 7.90 -9.86
CA GLY A 112 -0.13 9.02 -9.16
C GLY A 112 -0.30 8.78 -7.66
N SER A 113 -0.35 7.52 -7.26
CA SER A 113 -0.49 7.09 -5.88
C SER A 113 0.78 7.25 -5.05
N ILE A 114 1.96 7.06 -5.66
CA ILE A 114 3.24 7.32 -5.00
C ILE A 114 3.38 8.81 -4.68
N LEU A 115 2.97 9.67 -5.60
CA LEU A 115 2.97 11.12 -5.36
C LEU A 115 2.03 11.52 -4.22
N LYS A 116 0.84 10.91 -4.14
CA LYS A 116 -0.11 11.16 -3.04
C LYS A 116 0.45 10.65 -1.71
N LEU A 117 1.07 9.46 -1.68
CA LEU A 117 1.73 8.94 -0.49
C LEU A 117 2.82 9.89 0.02
N ILE A 118 3.68 10.39 -0.88
CA ILE A 118 4.72 11.36 -0.55
C ILE A 118 4.11 12.66 -0.01
N GLU A 119 3.03 13.14 -0.62
CA GLU A 119 2.35 14.36 -0.19
C GLU A 119 1.71 14.20 1.21
N ASP A 120 1.04 13.09 1.45
CA ASP A 120 0.40 12.81 2.74
C ASP A 120 1.46 12.64 3.85
N ARG A 121 2.56 11.93 3.58
CA ARG A 121 3.70 11.80 4.49
C ARG A 121 4.36 13.16 4.75
N LYS A 122 4.51 14.00 3.73
CA LYS A 122 5.02 15.36 3.89
C LYS A 122 4.12 16.22 4.80
N LYS A 123 2.78 16.09 4.67
CA LYS A 123 1.83 16.77 5.55
C LYS A 123 1.96 16.29 7.00
N GLU A 124 2.10 14.98 7.20
CA GLU A 124 2.29 14.38 8.50
C GLU A 124 3.57 14.89 9.19
N LEU A 125 4.71 14.80 8.51
CA LEU A 125 5.98 15.32 9.01
C LEU A 125 5.95 16.84 9.27
N THR A 126 5.21 17.60 8.46
CA THR A 126 4.99 19.03 8.70
C THR A 126 4.20 19.26 9.99
N SER A 127 3.15 18.46 10.23
CA SER A 127 2.35 18.58 11.47
C SER A 127 3.13 18.20 12.72
N MET A 128 4.14 17.34 12.61
CA MET A 128 5.07 16.97 13.69
C MET A 128 6.19 17.99 13.88
N GLY A 129 6.26 19.05 13.04
CA GLY A 129 7.25 20.11 13.14
C GLY A 129 8.63 19.78 12.58
N PHE A 130 8.83 18.64 11.89
CA PHE A 130 10.14 18.25 11.35
C PHE A 130 10.73 19.23 10.34
N PHE A 131 9.89 20.03 9.67
CA PHE A 131 10.32 21.04 8.70
C PHE A 131 10.49 22.45 9.28
N ASP A 132 10.35 22.61 10.60
CA ASP A 132 10.48 23.91 11.22
C ASP A 132 11.90 24.48 11.06
N ASP A 133 11.99 25.73 10.66
CA ASP A 133 13.28 26.41 10.44
C ASP A 133 14.13 26.47 11.69
N ASN A 134 13.51 26.42 12.87
CA ASN A 134 14.19 26.38 14.16
C ASN A 134 15.03 25.11 14.39
N LEU A 135 14.68 24.00 13.74
CA LEU A 135 15.41 22.74 13.80
C LEU A 135 16.62 22.72 12.86
N LYS A 136 16.63 23.59 11.86
CA LYS A 136 17.70 23.67 10.86
C LYS A 136 18.95 24.30 11.47
N LYS A 137 20.01 23.50 11.53
CA LYS A 137 21.32 23.99 11.97
C LYS A 137 22.00 24.76 10.84
N LYS A 138 22.64 25.88 11.18
CA LYS A 138 23.48 26.60 10.21
C LYS A 138 24.68 25.74 9.82
N LEU A 139 24.93 25.64 8.52
CA LEU A 139 26.12 24.95 8.04
C LEU A 139 27.41 25.67 8.48
N PRO A 140 28.43 24.94 8.95
CA PRO A 140 29.70 25.54 9.31
C PRO A 140 30.38 26.10 8.04
N LYS A 141 30.94 27.29 8.14
CA LYS A 141 31.64 27.95 7.01
C LYS A 141 32.89 27.17 6.57
N TYR A 142 33.56 26.53 7.52
CA TYR A 142 34.77 25.72 7.29
C TYR A 142 34.64 24.39 8.05
N PRO A 143 34.04 23.37 7.42
CA PRO A 143 33.88 22.08 8.06
C PRO A 143 35.24 21.37 8.19
N LYS A 144 35.53 20.82 9.37
CA LYS A 144 36.75 20.00 9.60
C LYS A 144 36.58 18.57 9.09
N LEU A 145 35.35 18.08 9.12
CA LEU A 145 34.99 16.72 8.72
C LEU A 145 33.69 16.74 7.89
N ILE A 146 33.70 16.03 6.77
CA ILE A 146 32.51 15.79 5.93
C ILE A 146 32.26 14.29 5.92
N GLY A 147 31.09 13.85 6.39
CA GLY A 147 30.63 12.47 6.25
C GLY A 147 29.91 12.29 4.91
N VAL A 148 30.29 11.28 4.15
CA VAL A 148 29.69 10.95 2.85
C VAL A 148 29.09 9.55 2.92
N LEU A 149 27.78 9.46 2.78
CA LEU A 149 27.04 8.20 2.73
C LEU A 149 26.83 7.84 1.25
N THR A 150 27.58 6.88 0.74
CA THR A 150 27.52 6.48 -0.66
C THR A 150 28.06 5.07 -0.89
N SER A 151 27.89 4.53 -2.10
CA SER A 151 28.53 3.28 -2.50
C SER A 151 30.06 3.45 -2.55
N ALA A 152 30.78 2.53 -1.93
CA ALA A 152 32.25 2.57 -1.89
C ALA A 152 32.89 2.40 -3.28
N SER A 153 32.21 1.79 -4.23
CA SER A 153 32.71 1.48 -5.59
C SER A 153 32.16 2.42 -6.67
N GLY A 154 31.37 3.42 -6.31
CA GLY A 154 30.76 4.35 -7.26
C GLY A 154 31.75 5.42 -7.76
N SER A 155 31.62 5.86 -9.03
CA SER A 155 32.36 6.99 -9.58
C SER A 155 32.17 8.28 -8.80
N VAL A 156 30.98 8.45 -8.23
CA VAL A 156 30.57 9.64 -7.46
C VAL A 156 31.50 9.92 -6.27
N ILE A 157 31.95 8.87 -5.56
CA ILE A 157 32.86 9.08 -4.40
C ILE A 157 34.22 9.62 -4.86
N HIS A 158 34.74 9.18 -5.98
CA HIS A 158 36.00 9.69 -6.53
C HIS A 158 35.87 11.16 -6.92
N ASP A 159 34.77 11.56 -7.53
CA ASP A 159 34.50 12.95 -7.90
C ASP A 159 34.38 13.84 -6.65
N ILE A 160 33.68 13.39 -5.59
CA ILE A 160 33.59 14.11 -4.32
C ILE A 160 34.96 14.31 -3.69
N ILE A 161 35.76 13.24 -3.57
CA ILE A 161 37.09 13.30 -2.99
C ILE A 161 37.97 14.26 -3.81
N HIS A 162 37.98 14.11 -5.13
CA HIS A 162 38.76 14.96 -6.01
C HIS A 162 38.39 16.45 -5.84
N ARG A 163 37.12 16.78 -5.88
CA ARG A 163 36.65 18.16 -5.75
C ARG A 163 36.94 18.79 -4.40
N ILE A 164 36.79 18.04 -3.31
CA ILE A 164 37.09 18.55 -1.97
C ILE A 164 38.60 18.70 -1.81
N SER A 165 39.40 17.72 -2.23
CA SER A 165 40.88 17.78 -2.15
C SER A 165 41.45 18.95 -2.95
N GLU A 166 40.86 19.26 -4.10
CA GLU A 166 41.30 20.36 -4.97
C GLU A 166 40.96 21.73 -4.35
N ARG A 167 39.69 21.87 -3.81
CA ARG A 167 39.20 23.17 -3.37
C ARG A 167 39.42 23.49 -1.90
N PHE A 168 39.43 22.46 -1.05
CA PHE A 168 39.57 22.61 0.38
C PHE A 168 40.26 21.41 1.04
N PRO A 169 41.56 21.24 0.85
CA PRO A 169 42.31 20.03 1.25
C PRO A 169 42.45 19.83 2.77
N ILE A 170 42.06 20.83 3.58
CA ILE A 170 42.12 20.76 5.06
C ILE A 170 40.99 19.92 5.64
N THR A 171 39.91 19.73 4.88
CA THR A 171 38.74 18.98 5.34
C THR A 171 38.96 17.48 5.23
N GLN A 172 38.75 16.76 6.32
CA GLN A 172 38.75 15.30 6.31
C GLN A 172 37.44 14.77 5.73
N ILE A 173 37.52 13.72 4.94
CA ILE A 173 36.36 13.05 4.36
C ILE A 173 36.25 11.67 5.00
N GLN A 174 35.12 11.39 5.60
CA GLN A 174 34.78 10.06 6.12
C GLN A 174 33.68 9.44 5.27
N VAL A 175 33.98 8.31 4.63
CA VAL A 175 33.04 7.61 3.78
C VAL A 175 32.35 6.52 4.59
N TYR A 176 31.02 6.53 4.55
CA TYR A 176 30.15 5.49 5.08
C TYR A 176 29.57 4.71 3.92
N PRO A 177 30.06 3.47 3.68
CA PRO A 177 29.59 2.67 2.55
C PRO A 177 28.15 2.20 2.79
N ILE A 178 27.23 2.68 1.96
CA ILE A 178 25.84 2.26 1.96
C ILE A 178 25.39 1.87 0.56
N SER A 179 24.33 1.07 0.46
CA SER A 179 23.68 0.80 -0.81
C SER A 179 22.81 2.00 -1.20
N VAL A 180 23.10 2.66 -2.33
CA VAL A 180 22.37 3.85 -2.81
C VAL A 180 21.25 3.51 -3.80
N GLN A 181 21.11 2.23 -4.17
CA GLN A 181 20.07 1.72 -5.08
C GLN A 181 19.63 0.31 -4.69
N GLY A 182 18.38 -0.06 -5.04
CA GLY A 182 17.83 -1.39 -4.83
C GLY A 182 17.07 -1.54 -3.50
N LYS A 183 16.52 -2.74 -3.26
CA LYS A 183 15.67 -3.05 -2.10
C LYS A 183 16.36 -2.87 -0.73
N ASN A 184 17.66 -2.87 -0.69
CA ASN A 184 18.47 -2.70 0.52
C ASN A 184 19.08 -1.30 0.61
N CYS A 185 18.58 -0.34 -0.15
CA CYS A 185 19.04 1.04 -0.11
C CYS A 185 18.57 1.71 1.19
N LEU A 186 19.52 2.08 2.04
CA LEU A 186 19.21 2.80 3.28
C LEU A 186 18.60 4.20 3.03
N LEU A 187 18.82 4.80 1.86
CA LEU A 187 18.18 6.05 1.48
C LEU A 187 16.72 5.84 1.10
N TYR A 188 16.37 4.70 0.50
CA TYR A 188 14.97 4.29 0.29
C TYR A 188 14.27 3.90 1.59
N THR A 189 15.03 3.30 2.53
CA THR A 189 14.53 2.99 3.86
C THR A 189 14.64 4.19 4.81
N SER A 190 15.44 5.20 4.51
CA SER A 190 15.47 6.44 5.29
C SER A 190 14.38 7.43 4.86
N ASP A 191 13.86 7.32 3.63
CA ASP A 191 12.51 7.84 3.35
C ASP A 191 11.44 7.09 4.14
N ALA A 192 11.76 5.87 4.62
CA ALA A 192 10.99 5.07 5.56
C ALA A 192 11.54 5.15 7.00
N ALA A 193 12.71 5.71 7.24
CA ALA A 193 13.32 5.94 8.56
C ALA A 193 13.15 7.39 9.03
N ASP A 194 12.42 8.17 8.28
CA ASP A 194 11.62 9.27 8.80
C ASP A 194 10.35 8.75 9.49
N GLU A 195 10.33 7.42 9.78
CA GLU A 195 9.47 6.78 10.77
C GLU A 195 10.03 6.96 12.18
#